data_5bd311bae239b9e5bec4faae450d3b46
#
_entry.id   5bd311bae239b9e5bec4faae450d3b46
#
_cell.length_a   1.000
_cell.length_b   1.000
_cell.length_c   1.000
_cell.angle_alpha   90.00
_cell.angle_beta   90.00
_cell.angle_gamma   90.00
#
_symmetry.space_group_name_H-M   'P 1'
#
loop_
_entity.id
_entity.type
_entity.pdbx_description
1 polymer ?
#
loop_
_entity_poly.entity_id
_entity_poly.type
_entity_poly.pdbx_seq_one_letter_code
_entity_poly.pdbx_strand_id
1 'polypeptide(L)'
;VGGAAAGGRRFGKGDWLRDGFGVWYKRRVRAVFFGTPEIAVPSLDALVGIADVVGVICQPDRPAGRGLELKAPPVKRRALELGLPVVQPVKVRTPDFAAWVKEREADVAVVIAYGRILPKGVLEAPRLGCMNLHASILPRYRGAAPITWAVVRGEEETGVSLMQMDEGMDTGPVFAIRCIPIGADETADELAVRVAALAAEVVREDLPRAVRGELAATAQDHAAATMAPLLEKKDGRVPWEKAAREVHDHVRGMTSWPGAFTSADGKMLKVLATKVAAAEGAGAAPGTVVAADRAGVRVACGAGEVAILRAQLEGRKALGAAELVAGRALRPGMVLGS
;
A
#
# COMPACT_ATOMS: atom_id res chain seq x y z
N VAL A 1 29.99 9.11 27.23
CA VAL A 1 28.93 8.24 26.79
C VAL A 1 27.61 8.86 27.28
N GLY A 2 26.99 9.73 26.51
CA GLY A 2 25.74 10.42 26.84
C GLY A 2 24.76 10.22 25.69
N GLY A 3 23.80 9.28 25.83
CA GLY A 3 22.70 9.13 24.93
C GLY A 3 21.73 10.30 25.07
N ALA A 4 21.61 11.13 24.04
CA ALA A 4 20.58 12.14 23.96
C ALA A 4 19.23 11.44 23.73
N ALA A 5 18.42 11.35 24.77
CA ALA A 5 17.02 11.00 24.68
C ALA A 5 16.30 12.08 23.85
N ALA A 6 15.72 11.72 22.72
CA ALA A 6 14.85 12.59 21.93
C ALA A 6 13.64 12.95 22.83
N GLY A 7 13.67 14.16 23.40
CA GLY A 7 12.64 14.69 24.29
C GLY A 7 11.33 14.93 23.52
N GLY A 8 10.43 13.98 23.54
CA GLY A 8 9.06 14.16 23.06
C GLY A 8 8.38 15.29 23.84
N ARG A 9 7.98 16.35 23.13
CA ARG A 9 7.20 17.45 23.71
C ARG A 9 5.82 16.91 24.10
N ARG A 10 5.54 16.87 25.42
CA ARG A 10 4.25 16.43 25.98
C ARG A 10 3.22 17.55 25.88
N PHE A 11 1.93 17.19 25.79
CA PHE A 11 0.83 18.12 26.02
C PHE A 11 0.93 18.68 27.45
N GLY A 12 1.02 20.01 27.57
CA GLY A 12 1.07 20.70 28.84
C GLY A 12 -0.34 20.97 29.39
N LYS A 13 -0.43 21.54 30.61
CA LYS A 13 -1.67 21.94 31.29
C LYS A 13 -2.56 22.96 30.55
N GLY A 14 -2.23 23.31 29.27
CA GLY A 14 -2.88 24.33 28.45
C GLY A 14 -3.89 23.83 27.42
N ASP A 15 -4.29 22.54 27.43
CA ASP A 15 -5.15 21.94 26.38
C ASP A 15 -6.65 22.18 26.58
N TRP A 16 -7.03 23.06 27.52
CA TRP A 16 -8.42 23.43 27.76
C TRP A 16 -8.73 24.78 27.13
N LEU A 17 -9.71 24.81 26.27
CA LEU A 17 -10.30 26.03 25.72
C LEU A 17 -11.56 26.39 26.51
N ARG A 18 -11.82 27.69 26.67
CA ARG A 18 -13.06 28.21 27.27
C ARG A 18 -13.93 28.78 26.15
N ASP A 19 -15.14 28.29 26.00
CA ASP A 19 -16.08 28.84 25.03
C ASP A 19 -16.60 30.20 25.45
N GLY A 20 -17.36 30.85 24.58
CA GLY A 20 -18.00 32.16 24.86
C GLY A 20 -19.04 32.12 25.99
N PHE A 21 -19.43 30.94 26.46
CA PHE A 21 -20.36 30.71 27.56
C PHE A 21 -19.66 30.34 28.87
N GLY A 22 -18.32 30.29 28.85
CA GLY A 22 -17.50 29.99 30.04
C GLY A 22 -17.26 28.52 30.33
N VAL A 23 -17.67 27.62 29.44
CA VAL A 23 -17.45 26.16 29.59
C VAL A 23 -16.06 25.81 29.12
N TRP A 24 -15.33 25.03 29.96
CA TRP A 24 -14.02 24.49 29.60
C TRP A 24 -14.18 23.18 28.86
N TYR A 25 -13.59 23.07 27.64
CA TYR A 25 -13.55 21.85 26.88
C TYR A 25 -12.11 21.54 26.45
N LYS A 26 -11.82 20.25 26.30
CA LYS A 26 -10.51 19.82 25.84
C LYS A 26 -10.38 20.13 24.35
N ARG A 27 -9.34 20.88 23.94
CA ARG A 27 -9.07 21.18 22.54
C ARG A 27 -8.90 19.87 21.77
N ARG A 28 -9.63 19.68 20.69
CA ARG A 28 -9.37 18.58 19.76
C ARG A 28 -7.98 18.75 19.14
N VAL A 29 -7.31 17.62 18.89
CA VAL A 29 -6.04 17.62 18.14
C VAL A 29 -6.28 18.20 16.75
N ARG A 30 -5.50 19.18 16.32
CA ARG A 30 -5.54 19.71 14.96
C ARG A 30 -4.61 18.88 14.11
N ALA A 31 -5.11 18.36 12.97
CA ALA A 31 -4.35 17.49 12.11
C ALA A 31 -4.37 17.95 10.65
N VAL A 32 -3.29 17.78 9.93
CA VAL A 32 -3.28 17.76 8.47
C VAL A 32 -3.14 16.31 8.00
N PHE A 33 -3.80 15.99 6.90
CA PHE A 33 -3.79 14.64 6.33
C PHE A 33 -3.12 14.64 4.96
N PHE A 34 -2.20 13.71 4.74
CA PHE A 34 -1.56 13.47 3.46
C PHE A 34 -1.92 12.08 2.96
N GLY A 35 -2.61 11.98 1.84
CA GLY A 35 -2.99 10.71 1.23
C GLY A 35 -3.48 10.90 -0.20
N THR A 36 -3.48 9.84 -1.02
CA THR A 36 -3.89 9.97 -2.42
C THR A 36 -4.86 8.85 -2.85
N PRO A 37 -4.49 7.55 -2.80
CA PRO A 37 -5.30 6.45 -3.33
C PRO A 37 -6.40 6.01 -2.36
N GLU A 38 -7.21 5.06 -2.81
CA GLU A 38 -8.35 4.49 -2.08
C GLU A 38 -7.97 3.96 -0.70
N ILE A 39 -6.81 3.33 -0.57
CA ILE A 39 -6.31 2.79 0.71
C ILE A 39 -6.19 3.84 1.82
N ALA A 40 -6.07 5.13 1.47
CA ALA A 40 -5.93 6.22 2.43
C ALA A 40 -7.29 6.76 2.94
N VAL A 41 -8.39 6.47 2.25
CA VAL A 41 -9.73 7.01 2.56
C VAL A 41 -10.23 6.57 3.94
N PRO A 42 -10.16 5.29 4.36
CA PRO A 42 -10.61 4.87 5.69
C PRO A 42 -9.84 5.54 6.83
N SER A 43 -8.54 5.85 6.62
CA SER A 43 -7.73 6.58 7.60
C SER A 43 -8.13 8.06 7.72
N LEU A 44 -8.53 8.71 6.61
CA LEU A 44 -9.09 10.06 6.64
C LEU A 44 -10.40 10.08 7.42
N ASP A 45 -11.32 9.15 7.13
CA ASP A 45 -12.59 9.03 7.85
C ASP A 45 -12.38 8.80 9.36
N ALA A 46 -11.43 7.93 9.71
CA ALA A 46 -11.06 7.69 11.11
C ALA A 46 -10.50 8.94 11.78
N LEU A 47 -9.64 9.70 11.07
CA LEU A 47 -9.02 10.92 11.61
C LEU A 47 -10.06 12.03 11.87
N VAL A 48 -11.02 12.24 10.98
CA VAL A 48 -12.14 13.18 11.15
C VAL A 48 -12.95 12.87 12.42
N GLY A 49 -13.09 11.59 12.74
CA GLY A 49 -13.79 11.17 13.97
C GLY A 49 -13.09 11.59 15.27
N ILE A 50 -11.76 11.74 15.27
CA ILE A 50 -10.96 11.96 16.48
C ILE A 50 -10.21 13.29 16.53
N ALA A 51 -10.06 14.00 15.41
CA ALA A 51 -9.29 15.23 15.29
C ALA A 51 -10.05 16.31 14.50
N ASP A 52 -9.57 17.55 14.60
CA ASP A 52 -9.95 18.67 13.73
C ASP A 52 -9.01 18.65 12.51
N VAL A 53 -9.52 18.18 11.37
CA VAL A 53 -8.72 18.09 10.14
C VAL A 53 -8.71 19.43 9.43
N VAL A 54 -7.62 20.17 9.60
CA VAL A 54 -7.45 21.55 9.12
C VAL A 54 -6.87 21.66 7.70
N GLY A 55 -6.57 20.55 7.07
CA GLY A 55 -6.13 20.48 5.68
C GLY A 55 -5.92 19.06 5.21
N VAL A 56 -6.29 18.80 3.96
CA VAL A 56 -6.07 17.52 3.27
C VAL A 56 -5.19 17.76 2.05
N ILE A 57 -4.11 17.02 1.96
CA ILE A 57 -3.13 17.15 0.90
C ILE A 57 -3.11 15.84 0.09
N CYS A 58 -3.34 15.94 -1.22
CA CYS A 58 -3.28 14.81 -2.13
C CYS A 58 -2.55 15.16 -3.43
N GLN A 59 -2.21 14.15 -4.23
CA GLN A 59 -1.62 14.37 -5.56
C GLN A 59 -2.61 15.11 -6.48
N PRO A 60 -2.12 15.88 -7.48
CA PRO A 60 -2.96 16.49 -8.50
C PRO A 60 -3.84 15.48 -9.24
N ASP A 61 -4.97 15.97 -9.77
CA ASP A 61 -5.82 15.20 -10.66
C ASP A 61 -4.99 14.70 -11.86
N ARG A 62 -5.23 13.46 -12.27
CA ARG A 62 -4.49 12.82 -13.36
C ARG A 62 -5.44 12.28 -14.43
N PRO A 63 -5.03 12.33 -15.70
CA PRO A 63 -5.76 11.63 -16.75
C PRO A 63 -5.89 10.14 -16.42
N ALA A 64 -7.10 9.58 -16.52
CA ALA A 64 -7.36 8.18 -16.28
C ALA A 64 -8.44 7.63 -17.24
N GLY A 65 -8.38 6.32 -17.50
CA GLY A 65 -9.31 5.64 -18.41
C GLY A 65 -9.04 5.89 -19.89
N ARG A 66 -9.88 5.30 -20.74
CA ARG A 66 -9.70 5.33 -22.22
C ARG A 66 -9.86 6.72 -22.85
N GLY A 67 -10.52 7.66 -22.16
CA GLY A 67 -10.73 9.05 -22.62
C GLY A 67 -9.74 10.06 -22.07
N LEU A 68 -8.76 9.64 -21.24
CA LEU A 68 -7.80 10.54 -20.56
C LEU A 68 -8.48 11.69 -19.80
N GLU A 69 -9.70 11.50 -19.32
CA GLU A 69 -10.38 12.48 -18.49
C GLU A 69 -9.65 12.66 -17.15
N LEU A 70 -9.56 13.91 -16.70
CA LEU A 70 -8.97 14.24 -15.40
C LEU A 70 -9.83 13.64 -14.28
N LYS A 71 -9.26 12.70 -13.53
CA LYS A 71 -9.92 12.10 -12.37
C LYS A 71 -9.30 12.60 -11.09
N ALA A 72 -10.16 13.09 -10.21
CA ALA A 72 -9.79 13.45 -8.86
C ALA A 72 -9.37 12.20 -8.05
N PRO A 73 -8.27 12.29 -7.27
CA PRO A 73 -7.88 11.22 -6.35
C PRO A 73 -9.01 10.86 -5.38
N PRO A 74 -9.11 9.60 -4.94
CA PRO A 74 -10.12 9.17 -3.97
C PRO A 74 -10.15 10.03 -2.70
N VAL A 75 -8.99 10.34 -2.12
CA VAL A 75 -8.88 11.22 -0.93
C VAL A 75 -9.44 12.61 -1.20
N LYS A 76 -9.20 13.22 -2.38
CA LYS A 76 -9.80 14.51 -2.73
C LYS A 76 -11.32 14.45 -2.75
N ARG A 77 -11.88 13.45 -3.41
CA ARG A 77 -13.33 13.27 -3.50
C ARG A 77 -13.93 13.16 -2.09
N ARG A 78 -13.35 12.29 -1.26
CA ARG A 78 -13.83 12.09 0.11
C ARG A 78 -13.69 13.33 0.97
N ALA A 79 -12.58 14.05 0.88
CA ALA A 79 -12.35 15.28 1.62
C ALA A 79 -13.38 16.38 1.26
N LEU A 80 -13.72 16.51 -0.04
CA LEU A 80 -14.75 17.45 -0.50
C LEU A 80 -16.16 17.08 0.01
N GLU A 81 -16.51 15.78 0.02
CA GLU A 81 -17.76 15.28 0.62
C GLU A 81 -17.86 15.61 2.11
N LEU A 82 -16.73 15.61 2.81
CA LEU A 82 -16.62 15.95 4.23
C LEU A 82 -16.51 17.47 4.49
N GLY A 83 -16.51 18.30 3.44
CA GLY A 83 -16.36 19.76 3.57
C GLY A 83 -14.96 20.20 4.03
N LEU A 84 -13.92 19.36 3.85
CA LEU A 84 -12.57 19.65 4.30
C LEU A 84 -11.78 20.47 3.26
N PRO A 85 -10.87 21.36 3.69
CA PRO A 85 -10.00 22.11 2.79
C PRO A 85 -8.98 21.18 2.12
N VAL A 86 -8.94 21.20 0.77
CA VAL A 86 -8.08 20.33 -0.03
C VAL A 86 -7.03 21.14 -0.78
N VAL A 87 -5.78 20.67 -0.77
CA VAL A 87 -4.67 21.23 -1.55
C VAL A 87 -3.95 20.14 -2.32
N GLN A 88 -3.61 20.45 -3.58
CA GLN A 88 -2.94 19.55 -4.51
C GLN A 88 -1.63 20.19 -5.01
N PRO A 89 -0.56 20.22 -4.20
CA PRO A 89 0.68 20.86 -4.60
C PRO A 89 1.34 20.12 -5.76
N VAL A 90 1.68 20.85 -6.84
CA VAL A 90 2.47 20.30 -7.95
C VAL A 90 3.90 20.03 -7.50
N LYS A 91 4.45 20.87 -6.62
CA LYS A 91 5.78 20.71 -6.02
C LYS A 91 5.66 20.83 -4.51
N VAL A 92 6.20 19.85 -3.78
CA VAL A 92 6.19 19.85 -2.30
C VAL A 92 7.45 20.47 -1.68
N ARG A 93 8.52 20.63 -2.49
CA ARG A 93 9.79 21.21 -2.06
C ARG A 93 9.83 22.71 -2.35
N THR A 94 8.82 23.43 -1.85
CA THR A 94 8.74 24.89 -1.99
C THR A 94 8.54 25.54 -0.63
N PRO A 95 9.13 26.75 -0.37
CA PRO A 95 8.89 27.50 0.86
C PRO A 95 7.40 27.78 1.08
N ASP A 96 6.65 28.13 0.04
CA ASP A 96 5.23 28.46 0.10
C ASP A 96 4.38 27.28 0.60
N PHE A 97 4.71 26.06 0.15
CA PHE A 97 3.99 24.88 0.62
C PHE A 97 4.31 24.55 2.09
N ALA A 98 5.55 24.70 2.51
CA ALA A 98 5.93 24.54 3.91
C ALA A 98 5.27 25.63 4.79
N ALA A 99 5.21 26.89 4.33
CA ALA A 99 4.49 27.96 4.98
C ALA A 99 3.00 27.65 5.09
N TRP A 100 2.38 27.17 4.01
CA TRP A 100 0.95 26.78 4.02
C TRP A 100 0.67 25.70 5.06
N VAL A 101 1.51 24.66 5.19
CA VAL A 101 1.35 23.63 6.23
C VAL A 101 1.51 24.22 7.62
N LYS A 102 2.48 25.12 7.83
CA LYS A 102 2.74 25.78 9.11
C LYS A 102 1.56 26.68 9.56
N GLU A 103 0.96 27.42 8.63
CA GLU A 103 -0.20 28.28 8.88
C GLU A 103 -1.44 27.51 9.34
N ARG A 104 -1.51 26.19 9.10
CA ARG A 104 -2.59 25.34 9.63
C ARG A 104 -2.50 25.15 11.14
N GLU A 105 -1.35 25.50 11.76
CA GLU A 105 -1.11 25.30 13.19
C GLU A 105 -1.50 23.90 13.68
N ALA A 106 -1.17 22.90 12.86
CA ALA A 106 -1.49 21.51 13.16
C ALA A 106 -0.61 20.98 14.30
N ASP A 107 -1.19 20.15 15.14
CA ASP A 107 -0.43 19.40 16.14
C ASP A 107 0.35 18.27 15.51
N VAL A 108 -0.23 17.60 14.51
CA VAL A 108 0.37 16.43 13.83
C VAL A 108 -0.04 16.41 12.35
N ALA A 109 0.84 15.91 11.50
CA ALA A 109 0.46 15.47 10.16
C ALA A 109 0.36 13.94 10.13
N VAL A 110 -0.72 13.42 9.55
CA VAL A 110 -0.93 11.99 9.33
C VAL A 110 -0.73 11.70 7.85
N VAL A 111 0.17 10.79 7.53
CA VAL A 111 0.56 10.46 6.16
C VAL A 111 0.24 8.99 5.89
N ILE A 112 -0.41 8.70 4.77
CA ILE A 112 -0.59 7.35 4.25
C ILE A 112 -0.65 7.38 2.73
N ALA A 113 0.21 6.61 2.07
CA ALA A 113 0.24 6.46 0.61
C ALA A 113 0.15 7.81 -0.16
N TYR A 114 0.86 8.83 0.31
CA TYR A 114 0.88 10.14 -0.35
C TYR A 114 1.66 10.12 -1.68
N GLY A 115 2.71 9.30 -1.75
CA GLY A 115 3.48 9.08 -2.97
C GLY A 115 4.52 10.15 -3.29
N ARG A 116 4.94 10.95 -2.30
CA ARG A 116 6.06 11.90 -2.42
C ARG A 116 6.86 11.98 -1.12
N ILE A 117 8.16 12.19 -1.26
CA ILE A 117 9.07 12.48 -0.15
C ILE A 117 8.79 13.91 0.32
N LEU A 118 8.50 14.06 1.61
CA LEU A 118 8.27 15.36 2.25
C LEU A 118 9.61 16.00 2.62
N PRO A 119 9.82 17.29 2.29
CA PRO A 119 11.03 18.00 2.68
C PRO A 119 10.99 18.35 4.18
N LYS A 120 12.16 18.59 4.77
CA LYS A 120 12.35 18.92 6.19
C LYS A 120 11.38 19.99 6.68
N GLY A 121 11.24 21.10 5.95
CA GLY A 121 10.34 22.19 6.35
C GLY A 121 8.86 21.79 6.45
N VAL A 122 8.42 20.75 5.72
CA VAL A 122 7.06 20.17 5.85
C VAL A 122 7.02 19.17 7.00
N LEU A 123 8.06 18.34 7.17
CA LEU A 123 8.15 17.36 8.26
C LEU A 123 8.12 18.03 9.64
N GLU A 124 8.74 19.21 9.78
CA GLU A 124 8.86 19.96 11.03
C GLU A 124 7.73 21.00 11.23
N ALA A 125 6.87 21.22 10.23
CA ALA A 125 5.82 22.23 10.30
C ALA A 125 4.74 21.93 11.37
N PRO A 126 4.22 20.71 11.52
CA PRO A 126 3.35 20.37 12.64
C PRO A 126 4.13 20.24 13.94
N ARG A 127 3.50 20.61 15.06
CA ARG A 127 4.14 20.62 16.38
C ARG A 127 4.77 19.28 16.80
N LEU A 128 4.12 18.17 16.47
CA LEU A 128 4.59 16.79 16.72
C LEU A 128 5.18 16.14 15.46
N GLY A 129 5.40 16.95 14.40
CA GLY A 129 5.91 16.45 13.12
C GLY A 129 4.90 15.62 12.33
N CYS A 130 5.41 14.79 11.43
CA CYS A 130 4.62 13.93 10.55
C CYS A 130 4.70 12.47 11.03
N MET A 131 3.56 11.82 11.16
CA MET A 131 3.44 10.40 11.47
C MET A 131 2.91 9.65 10.26
N ASN A 132 3.61 8.59 9.82
CA ASN A 132 3.23 7.77 8.67
C ASN A 132 2.61 6.45 9.12
N LEU A 133 1.53 6.06 8.42
CA LEU A 133 0.94 4.73 8.49
C LEU A 133 1.56 3.90 7.35
N HIS A 134 2.63 3.20 7.65
CA HIS A 134 3.32 2.37 6.67
C HIS A 134 2.74 0.96 6.63
N ALA A 135 2.40 0.49 5.43
CA ALA A 135 1.68 -0.77 5.22
C ALA A 135 2.60 -2.00 5.27
N SER A 136 3.43 -2.10 6.31
CA SER A 136 4.26 -3.27 6.61
C SER A 136 4.61 -3.33 8.10
N ILE A 137 5.20 -4.46 8.51
CA ILE A 137 5.84 -4.65 9.81
C ILE A 137 7.29 -4.14 9.70
N LEU A 138 7.50 -2.83 9.99
CA LEU A 138 8.84 -2.23 9.94
C LEU A 138 9.80 -2.91 10.94
N PRO A 139 11.09 -3.06 10.59
CA PRO A 139 11.81 -2.44 9.46
C PRO A 139 11.70 -3.19 8.12
N ARG A 140 10.90 -4.25 8.02
CA ARG A 140 10.73 -4.99 6.77
C ARG A 140 9.85 -4.20 5.79
N TYR A 141 10.15 -4.32 4.49
CA TYR A 141 9.37 -3.74 3.39
C TYR A 141 9.27 -2.20 3.43
N ARG A 142 10.39 -1.50 3.71
CA ARG A 142 10.47 -0.05 3.50
C ARG A 142 10.30 0.29 2.02
N GLY A 143 9.57 1.36 1.70
CA GLY A 143 9.42 1.85 0.34
C GLY A 143 8.00 1.87 -0.19
N ALA A 144 7.85 1.81 -1.53
CA ALA A 144 6.64 2.26 -2.20
C ALA A 144 5.52 1.22 -2.32
N ALA A 145 5.84 -0.10 -2.29
CA ALA A 145 4.88 -1.17 -2.59
C ALA A 145 4.90 -2.33 -1.57
N PRO A 146 4.84 -2.05 -0.24
CA PRO A 146 5.01 -3.07 0.79
C PRO A 146 3.97 -4.20 0.70
N ILE A 147 2.71 -3.89 0.44
CA ILE A 147 1.61 -4.88 0.35
C ILE A 147 1.88 -5.88 -0.77
N THR A 148 2.16 -5.37 -1.98
CA THR A 148 2.44 -6.20 -3.16
C THR A 148 3.64 -7.11 -2.92
N TRP A 149 4.75 -6.55 -2.43
CA TRP A 149 5.96 -7.32 -2.21
C TRP A 149 5.84 -8.34 -1.07
N ALA A 150 5.03 -8.09 -0.05
CA ALA A 150 4.73 -9.08 0.98
C ALA A 150 4.02 -10.31 0.37
N VAL A 151 3.01 -10.09 -0.49
CA VAL A 151 2.29 -11.17 -1.18
C VAL A 151 3.19 -11.91 -2.17
N VAL A 152 3.94 -11.19 -3.01
CA VAL A 152 4.86 -11.78 -4.00
C VAL A 152 5.95 -12.64 -3.36
N ARG A 153 6.40 -12.28 -2.16
CA ARG A 153 7.42 -13.04 -1.42
C ARG A 153 6.85 -14.15 -0.56
N GLY A 154 5.53 -14.36 -0.60
CA GLY A 154 4.86 -15.45 0.12
C GLY A 154 4.86 -15.27 1.63
N GLU A 155 4.85 -14.02 2.13
CA GLU A 155 4.73 -13.77 3.56
C GLU A 155 3.39 -14.28 4.09
N GLU A 156 3.40 -14.81 5.31
CA GLU A 156 2.20 -15.31 5.98
C GLU A 156 1.49 -14.23 6.78
N GLU A 157 2.17 -13.11 7.06
CA GLU A 157 1.62 -11.96 7.76
C GLU A 157 2.18 -10.64 7.23
N THR A 158 1.42 -9.59 7.43
CA THR A 158 1.81 -8.20 7.21
C THR A 158 1.18 -7.32 8.29
N GLY A 159 1.29 -6.00 8.15
CA GLY A 159 0.70 -5.12 9.14
C GLY A 159 0.74 -3.66 8.74
N VAL A 160 0.44 -2.81 9.72
CA VAL A 160 0.58 -1.36 9.64
C VAL A 160 1.46 -0.88 10.79
N SER A 161 2.50 -0.13 10.46
CA SER A 161 3.38 0.53 11.42
C SER A 161 3.05 2.01 11.50
N LEU A 162 2.73 2.52 12.69
CA LEU A 162 2.67 3.96 12.98
C LEU A 162 4.07 4.42 13.34
N MET A 163 4.68 5.26 12.51
CA MET A 163 6.06 5.73 12.68
C MET A 163 6.18 7.25 12.61
N GLN A 164 7.15 7.82 13.30
CA GLN A 164 7.59 9.19 13.09
C GLN A 164 8.33 9.28 11.76
N MET A 165 8.01 10.25 10.93
CA MET A 165 8.76 10.47 9.69
C MET A 165 10.05 11.26 9.95
N ASP A 166 11.09 10.86 9.26
CA ASP A 166 12.37 11.59 9.12
C ASP A 166 12.67 11.86 7.63
N GLU A 167 13.87 12.31 7.32
CA GLU A 167 14.30 12.59 5.94
C GLU A 167 14.61 11.30 5.14
N GLY A 168 14.71 10.15 5.81
CA GLY A 168 14.95 8.85 5.18
C GLY A 168 13.67 8.20 4.64
N MET A 169 13.84 7.10 3.92
CA MET A 169 12.72 6.32 3.41
C MET A 169 12.29 5.30 4.46
N ASP A 170 11.22 5.61 5.18
CA ASP A 170 10.60 4.77 6.21
C ASP A 170 11.60 4.31 7.30
N THR A 171 12.53 5.21 7.68
CA THR A 171 13.63 4.94 8.63
C THR A 171 13.36 5.40 10.05
N GLY A 172 12.39 6.26 10.26
CA GLY A 172 12.11 6.86 11.53
C GLY A 172 11.59 5.87 12.60
N PRO A 173 11.57 6.26 13.87
CA PRO A 173 11.18 5.39 14.98
C PRO A 173 9.68 5.05 14.93
N VAL A 174 9.34 3.84 15.40
CA VAL A 174 8.00 3.26 15.34
C VAL A 174 7.31 3.37 16.70
N PHE A 175 6.08 3.88 16.71
CA PHE A 175 5.23 3.99 17.91
C PHE A 175 4.42 2.73 18.17
N ALA A 176 3.87 2.11 17.13
CA ALA A 176 3.03 0.93 17.21
C ALA A 176 3.08 0.12 15.91
N ILE A 177 2.87 -1.18 16.02
CA ILE A 177 2.70 -2.10 14.89
C ILE A 177 1.46 -2.94 15.18
N ARG A 178 0.59 -3.07 14.16
CA ARG A 178 -0.52 -4.02 14.17
C ARG A 178 -0.38 -4.98 13.01
N CYS A 179 -0.51 -6.28 13.30
CA CYS A 179 -0.31 -7.35 12.32
C CYS A 179 -1.64 -7.96 11.90
N ILE A 180 -1.70 -8.46 10.67
CA ILE A 180 -2.78 -9.30 10.14
C ILE A 180 -2.21 -10.44 9.32
N PRO A 181 -2.82 -11.64 9.33
CA PRO A 181 -2.39 -12.73 8.46
C PRO A 181 -2.70 -12.44 6.99
N ILE A 182 -1.91 -13.02 6.10
CA ILE A 182 -2.13 -13.03 4.65
C ILE A 182 -2.71 -14.40 4.28
N GLY A 183 -3.88 -14.42 3.63
CA GLY A 183 -4.51 -15.67 3.17
C GLY A 183 -3.68 -16.34 2.07
N ALA A 184 -3.70 -17.67 2.04
CA ALA A 184 -2.88 -18.47 1.10
C ALA A 184 -3.14 -18.15 -0.39
N ASP A 185 -4.36 -17.80 -0.74
CA ASP A 185 -4.79 -17.43 -2.10
C ASP A 185 -5.22 -15.95 -2.18
N GLU A 186 -5.07 -15.19 -1.09
CA GLU A 186 -5.46 -13.77 -1.03
C GLU A 186 -4.61 -12.93 -1.97
N THR A 187 -5.25 -12.11 -2.78
CA THR A 187 -4.59 -11.20 -3.71
C THR A 187 -4.08 -9.93 -3.01
N ALA A 188 -3.11 -9.25 -3.61
CA ALA A 188 -2.63 -7.97 -3.08
C ALA A 188 -3.74 -6.90 -3.02
N ASP A 189 -4.72 -6.94 -3.92
CA ASP A 189 -5.86 -6.01 -3.93
C ASP A 189 -6.83 -6.28 -2.76
N GLU A 190 -7.13 -7.55 -2.47
CA GLU A 190 -7.94 -7.94 -1.31
C GLU A 190 -7.24 -7.60 0.00
N LEU A 191 -5.95 -7.91 0.10
CA LEU A 191 -5.13 -7.55 1.25
C LEU A 191 -5.06 -6.03 1.47
N ALA A 192 -4.98 -5.23 0.40
CA ALA A 192 -4.95 -3.77 0.50
C ALA A 192 -6.23 -3.21 1.15
N VAL A 193 -7.39 -3.82 0.92
CA VAL A 193 -8.64 -3.42 1.58
C VAL A 193 -8.57 -3.68 3.10
N ARG A 194 -8.03 -4.82 3.50
CA ARG A 194 -7.85 -5.18 4.93
C ARG A 194 -6.80 -4.31 5.61
N VAL A 195 -5.70 -4.03 4.93
CA VAL A 195 -4.66 -3.11 5.42
C VAL A 195 -5.21 -1.69 5.58
N ALA A 196 -6.08 -1.23 4.66
CA ALA A 196 -6.73 0.08 4.80
C ALA A 196 -7.63 0.16 6.05
N ALA A 197 -8.38 -0.92 6.34
CA ALA A 197 -9.19 -1.01 7.54
C ALA A 197 -8.32 -1.01 8.82
N LEU A 198 -7.23 -1.79 8.81
CA LEU A 198 -6.27 -1.84 9.91
C LEU A 198 -5.59 -0.48 10.14
N ALA A 199 -5.22 0.24 9.08
CA ALA A 199 -4.67 1.59 9.18
C ALA A 199 -5.67 2.56 9.85
N ALA A 200 -6.96 2.45 9.53
CA ALA A 200 -7.99 3.23 10.19
C ALA A 200 -8.15 2.89 11.69
N GLU A 201 -7.92 1.63 12.08
CA GLU A 201 -7.88 1.23 13.50
C GLU A 201 -6.67 1.85 14.21
N VAL A 202 -5.49 1.81 13.59
CA VAL A 202 -4.28 2.47 14.11
C VAL A 202 -4.52 3.97 14.31
N VAL A 203 -5.22 4.64 13.38
CA VAL A 203 -5.61 6.05 13.53
C VAL A 203 -6.53 6.26 14.72
N ARG A 204 -7.53 5.40 14.92
CA ARG A 204 -8.49 5.56 16.03
C ARG A 204 -7.88 5.28 17.40
N GLU A 205 -7.00 4.30 17.51
CA GLU A 205 -6.57 3.76 18.80
C GLU A 205 -5.13 4.13 19.17
N ASP A 206 -4.18 4.06 18.21
CA ASP A 206 -2.76 4.24 18.52
C ASP A 206 -2.29 5.68 18.29
N LEU A 207 -2.79 6.37 17.24
CA LEU A 207 -2.41 7.76 16.97
C LEU A 207 -2.72 8.70 18.15
N PRO A 208 -3.90 8.66 18.81
CA PRO A 208 -4.16 9.49 19.98
C PRO A 208 -3.18 9.22 21.14
N ARG A 209 -2.79 7.98 21.35
CA ARG A 209 -1.81 7.58 22.39
C ARG A 209 -0.42 8.10 22.05
N ALA A 210 0.01 7.99 20.79
CA ALA A 210 1.28 8.55 20.33
C ALA A 210 1.31 10.08 20.50
N VAL A 211 0.25 10.77 20.08
CA VAL A 211 0.09 12.23 20.22
C VAL A 211 0.15 12.68 21.68
N ARG A 212 -0.42 11.92 22.63
CA ARG A 212 -0.36 12.21 24.07
C ARG A 212 0.97 11.81 24.71
N GLY A 213 1.89 11.17 23.97
CA GLY A 213 3.16 10.67 24.50
C GLY A 213 3.01 9.44 25.39
N GLU A 214 1.94 8.69 25.23
CA GLU A 214 1.68 7.41 25.96
C GLU A 214 2.39 6.23 25.27
N LEU A 215 2.78 6.37 24.01
CA LEU A 215 3.58 5.42 23.26
C LEU A 215 5.00 5.96 23.09
N ALA A 216 5.98 5.20 23.53
CA ALA A 216 7.39 5.51 23.26
C ALA A 216 7.74 5.08 21.81
N ALA A 217 8.33 5.98 21.05
CA ALA A 217 8.85 5.64 19.73
C ALA A 217 10.13 4.82 19.86
N THR A 218 10.17 3.66 19.23
CA THR A 218 11.32 2.73 19.23
C THR A 218 12.10 2.86 17.94
N ALA A 219 13.41 3.05 18.03
CA ALA A 219 14.29 3.08 16.87
C ALA A 219 14.24 1.73 16.13
N GLN A 220 14.24 1.78 14.81
CA GLN A 220 14.26 0.57 13.99
C GLN A 220 15.65 -0.07 13.96
N ASP A 221 15.71 -1.40 13.91
CA ASP A 221 16.93 -2.13 13.56
C ASP A 221 17.19 -2.03 12.05
N HIS A 222 18.11 -1.15 11.67
CA HIS A 222 18.43 -0.91 10.26
C HIS A 222 19.08 -2.12 9.58
N ALA A 223 19.70 -3.04 10.34
CA ALA A 223 20.32 -4.24 9.79
C ALA A 223 19.26 -5.27 9.35
N ALA A 224 18.08 -5.27 9.99
CA ALA A 224 16.94 -6.13 9.64
C ALA A 224 16.03 -5.54 8.54
N ALA A 225 16.37 -4.36 8.00
CA ALA A 225 15.52 -3.70 7.02
C ALA A 225 15.53 -4.41 5.67
N THR A 226 14.34 -4.56 5.08
CA THR A 226 14.18 -5.00 3.69
C THR A 226 13.43 -3.95 2.87
N MET A 227 13.62 -3.99 1.53
CA MET A 227 13.04 -2.98 0.65
C MET A 227 11.85 -3.54 -0.14
N ALA A 228 10.86 -2.67 -0.34
CA ALA A 228 9.69 -2.85 -1.20
C ALA A 228 9.69 -1.75 -2.28
N PRO A 229 10.52 -1.89 -3.34
CA PRO A 229 10.69 -0.85 -4.34
C PRO A 229 9.39 -0.57 -5.10
N LEU A 230 9.37 0.59 -5.78
CA LEU A 230 8.29 0.92 -6.71
C LEU A 230 8.22 -0.14 -7.80
N LEU A 231 7.01 -0.60 -8.10
CA LEU A 231 6.77 -1.60 -9.13
C LEU A 231 7.03 -1.03 -10.52
N GLU A 232 7.68 -1.83 -11.36
CA GLU A 232 7.92 -1.56 -12.77
C GLU A 232 7.13 -2.56 -13.64
N LYS A 233 6.93 -2.23 -14.92
CA LYS A 233 6.22 -3.13 -15.84
C LYS A 233 6.87 -4.52 -15.92
N LYS A 234 8.21 -4.59 -15.88
CA LYS A 234 8.96 -5.86 -15.92
C LYS A 234 8.64 -6.80 -14.75
N ASP A 235 8.29 -6.24 -13.58
CA ASP A 235 8.00 -7.02 -12.38
C ASP A 235 6.73 -7.88 -12.52
N GLY A 236 5.86 -7.55 -13.47
CA GLY A 236 4.69 -8.37 -13.78
C GLY A 236 4.98 -9.62 -14.62
N ARG A 237 6.20 -9.82 -15.12
CA ARG A 237 6.53 -11.02 -15.89
C ARG A 237 6.49 -12.26 -14.98
N VAL A 238 5.68 -13.25 -15.37
CA VAL A 238 5.54 -14.49 -14.59
C VAL A 238 6.85 -15.29 -14.60
N PRO A 239 7.45 -15.59 -13.44
CA PRO A 239 8.72 -16.28 -13.32
C PRO A 239 8.52 -17.81 -13.31
N TRP A 240 8.25 -18.40 -14.48
CA TRP A 240 7.95 -19.84 -14.62
C TRP A 240 9.05 -20.76 -14.09
N GLU A 241 10.30 -20.28 -14.03
CA GLU A 241 11.48 -21.00 -13.52
C GLU A 241 11.48 -21.21 -12.00
N LYS A 242 10.61 -20.51 -11.28
CA LYS A 242 10.44 -20.64 -9.83
C LYS A 242 9.52 -21.80 -9.45
N ALA A 243 9.43 -22.11 -8.14
CA ALA A 243 8.50 -23.11 -7.65
C ALA A 243 7.03 -22.67 -7.85
N ALA A 244 6.12 -23.62 -7.99
CA ALA A 244 4.70 -23.38 -8.22
C ALA A 244 4.08 -22.43 -7.19
N ARG A 245 4.48 -22.53 -5.93
CA ARG A 245 4.03 -21.61 -4.87
C ARG A 245 4.49 -20.18 -5.13
N GLU A 246 5.75 -19.97 -5.48
CA GLU A 246 6.28 -18.64 -5.79
C GLU A 246 5.66 -18.02 -7.04
N VAL A 247 5.38 -18.84 -8.07
CA VAL A 247 4.66 -18.40 -9.29
C VAL A 247 3.23 -17.98 -8.93
N HIS A 248 2.53 -18.74 -8.08
CA HIS A 248 1.20 -18.42 -7.62
C HIS A 248 1.22 -17.12 -6.79
N ASP A 249 2.15 -16.99 -5.84
CA ASP A 249 2.31 -15.79 -5.01
C ASP A 249 2.65 -14.56 -5.87
N HIS A 250 3.45 -14.73 -6.89
CA HIS A 250 3.73 -13.67 -7.86
C HIS A 250 2.46 -13.22 -8.59
N VAL A 251 1.65 -14.16 -9.12
CA VAL A 251 0.42 -13.81 -9.84
C VAL A 251 -0.58 -13.11 -8.93
N ARG A 252 -0.84 -13.64 -7.73
CA ARG A 252 -1.77 -13.03 -6.77
C ARG A 252 -1.27 -11.70 -6.18
N GLY A 253 0.05 -11.48 -6.16
CA GLY A 253 0.65 -10.22 -5.77
C GLY A 253 0.58 -9.14 -6.85
N MET A 254 0.69 -9.54 -8.13
CA MET A 254 0.69 -8.61 -9.28
C MET A 254 -0.71 -8.45 -9.91
N THR A 255 -1.77 -8.31 -9.12
CA THR A 255 -3.16 -8.26 -9.63
C THR A 255 -3.52 -6.97 -10.33
N SER A 256 -3.21 -5.81 -9.76
CA SER A 256 -3.54 -4.50 -10.35
C SER A 256 -2.44 -4.00 -11.27
N TRP A 257 -1.44 -3.38 -10.76
CA TRP A 257 -0.29 -2.87 -11.49
C TRP A 257 0.98 -3.55 -10.98
N PRO A 258 1.81 -4.06 -11.90
CA PRO A 258 1.75 -3.98 -13.37
C PRO A 258 0.82 -5.01 -14.03
N GLY A 259 0.22 -5.91 -13.28
CA GLY A 259 -0.49 -7.10 -13.75
C GLY A 259 0.49 -8.24 -14.08
N ALA A 260 0.15 -9.48 -13.70
CA ALA A 260 0.94 -10.63 -14.07
C ALA A 260 0.77 -10.97 -15.55
N PHE A 261 1.86 -11.14 -16.30
CA PHE A 261 1.82 -11.44 -17.73
C PHE A 261 2.95 -12.37 -18.17
N THR A 262 2.69 -13.02 -19.30
CA THR A 262 3.65 -13.87 -20.04
C THR A 262 3.41 -13.71 -21.54
N SER A 263 4.09 -14.47 -22.38
CA SER A 263 3.79 -14.64 -23.80
C SER A 263 3.20 -16.00 -24.10
N ALA A 264 2.32 -16.09 -25.09
CA ALA A 264 1.76 -17.30 -25.66
C ALA A 264 1.71 -17.16 -27.19
N ASP A 265 2.44 -17.99 -27.93
CA ASP A 265 2.59 -17.89 -29.38
C ASP A 265 2.93 -16.44 -29.84
N GLY A 266 3.90 -15.79 -29.14
CA GLY A 266 4.39 -14.44 -29.45
C GLY A 266 3.41 -13.30 -29.08
N LYS A 267 2.25 -13.59 -28.48
CA LYS A 267 1.26 -12.58 -28.02
C LYS A 267 1.27 -12.47 -26.51
N MET A 268 0.97 -11.27 -26.00
CA MET A 268 0.86 -11.08 -24.56
C MET A 268 -0.34 -11.85 -24.00
N LEU A 269 -0.10 -12.59 -22.94
CA LEU A 269 -1.10 -13.26 -22.11
C LEU A 269 -1.03 -12.69 -20.70
N LYS A 270 -2.08 -12.01 -20.24
CA LYS A 270 -2.22 -11.66 -18.83
C LYS A 270 -2.74 -12.88 -18.07
N VAL A 271 -2.04 -13.24 -16.99
CA VAL A 271 -2.44 -14.30 -16.06
C VAL A 271 -3.15 -13.65 -14.88
N LEU A 272 -4.46 -13.85 -14.78
CA LEU A 272 -5.31 -13.10 -13.85
C LEU A 272 -5.60 -13.87 -12.55
N ALA A 273 -5.60 -15.21 -12.63
CA ALA A 273 -5.77 -16.05 -11.45
C ALA A 273 -5.11 -17.41 -11.70
N THR A 274 -4.46 -17.91 -10.66
CA THR A 274 -3.84 -19.25 -10.64
C THR A 274 -4.19 -19.97 -9.35
N LYS A 275 -3.82 -21.23 -9.28
CA LYS A 275 -3.83 -22.07 -8.08
C LYS A 275 -2.64 -23.02 -8.17
N VAL A 276 -2.02 -23.34 -7.05
CA VAL A 276 -1.04 -24.44 -6.99
C VAL A 276 -1.78 -25.74 -7.31
N ALA A 277 -1.35 -26.44 -8.37
CA ALA A 277 -1.98 -27.66 -8.84
C ALA A 277 -1.27 -28.93 -8.32
N ALA A 278 0.07 -28.90 -8.27
CA ALA A 278 0.88 -29.97 -7.75
C ALA A 278 2.20 -29.42 -7.17
N ALA A 279 2.64 -29.98 -6.05
CA ALA A 279 3.94 -29.64 -5.46
C ALA A 279 5.11 -30.25 -6.23
N GLU A 280 4.91 -31.45 -6.81
CA GLU A 280 5.86 -32.14 -7.69
C GLU A 280 5.38 -32.01 -9.14
N GLY A 281 6.28 -31.75 -10.07
CA GLY A 281 5.97 -31.54 -11.49
C GLY A 281 6.16 -32.78 -12.36
N ALA A 282 5.56 -32.76 -13.53
CA ALA A 282 5.66 -33.84 -14.54
C ALA A 282 7.03 -33.91 -15.28
N GLY A 283 8.04 -33.15 -14.81
CA GLY A 283 9.39 -33.13 -15.45
C GLY A 283 9.46 -32.33 -16.76
N ALA A 284 8.42 -31.59 -17.10
CA ALA A 284 8.41 -30.69 -18.25
C ALA A 284 9.19 -29.39 -17.97
N ALA A 285 9.72 -28.76 -19.02
CA ALA A 285 10.42 -27.49 -18.90
C ALA A 285 9.46 -26.39 -18.34
N PRO A 286 9.97 -25.46 -17.49
CA PRO A 286 9.17 -24.37 -16.96
C PRO A 286 8.46 -23.57 -18.05
N GLY A 287 7.20 -23.21 -17.82
CA GLY A 287 6.33 -22.53 -18.79
C GLY A 287 5.60 -23.48 -19.74
N THR A 288 5.89 -24.78 -19.74
CA THR A 288 5.19 -25.73 -20.61
C THR A 288 3.77 -26.01 -20.10
N VAL A 289 2.78 -25.87 -20.95
CA VAL A 289 1.42 -26.30 -20.68
C VAL A 289 1.39 -27.83 -20.69
N VAL A 290 1.21 -28.46 -19.53
CA VAL A 290 1.23 -29.94 -19.39
C VAL A 290 -0.15 -30.55 -19.52
N ALA A 291 -1.20 -29.83 -19.16
CA ALA A 291 -2.58 -30.26 -19.35
C ALA A 291 -3.52 -29.05 -19.47
N ALA A 292 -4.64 -29.27 -20.11
CA ALA A 292 -5.69 -28.25 -20.27
C ALA A 292 -7.05 -28.93 -20.18
N ASP A 293 -7.78 -28.71 -19.11
CA ASP A 293 -9.10 -29.27 -18.83
C ASP A 293 -10.00 -28.23 -18.16
N ARG A 294 -11.22 -28.62 -17.76
CA ARG A 294 -12.21 -27.71 -17.15
C ARG A 294 -11.76 -27.14 -15.78
N ALA A 295 -10.83 -27.81 -15.10
CA ALA A 295 -10.33 -27.39 -13.80
C ALA A 295 -9.22 -26.31 -13.92
N GLY A 296 -8.63 -26.17 -15.12
CA GLY A 296 -7.59 -25.19 -15.37
C GLY A 296 -6.62 -25.59 -16.47
N VAL A 297 -5.77 -24.66 -16.84
CA VAL A 297 -4.62 -24.93 -17.72
C VAL A 297 -3.39 -25.10 -16.84
N ARG A 298 -2.92 -26.35 -16.70
CA ARG A 298 -1.77 -26.67 -15.88
C ARG A 298 -0.48 -26.35 -16.62
N VAL A 299 0.40 -25.61 -15.95
CA VAL A 299 1.69 -25.16 -16.48
C VAL A 299 2.78 -25.63 -15.54
N ALA A 300 3.81 -26.24 -16.10
CA ALA A 300 5.00 -26.65 -15.36
C ALA A 300 5.77 -25.42 -14.85
N CYS A 301 6.23 -25.50 -13.63
CA CYS A 301 7.09 -24.52 -12.98
C CYS A 301 8.50 -25.12 -12.74
N GLY A 302 9.43 -24.36 -12.22
CA GLY A 302 10.76 -24.88 -11.84
C GLY A 302 10.66 -26.03 -10.84
N ALA A 303 9.65 -26.00 -9.95
CA ALA A 303 9.23 -27.14 -9.13
C ALA A 303 7.70 -27.09 -9.02
N GLY A 304 7.03 -28.23 -9.30
CA GLY A 304 5.58 -28.33 -9.26
C GLY A 304 4.87 -27.72 -10.47
N GLU A 305 3.57 -27.54 -10.33
CA GLU A 305 2.68 -27.03 -11.38
C GLU A 305 1.67 -26.04 -10.83
N VAL A 306 1.36 -25.00 -11.60
CA VAL A 306 0.20 -24.11 -11.35
C VAL A 306 -0.90 -24.36 -12.36
N ALA A 307 -2.15 -24.22 -11.93
CA ALA A 307 -3.31 -24.15 -12.82
C ALA A 307 -3.65 -22.68 -13.06
N ILE A 308 -3.66 -22.23 -14.31
CA ILE A 308 -4.24 -20.95 -14.72
C ILE A 308 -5.76 -21.11 -14.73
N LEU A 309 -6.42 -20.35 -13.87
CA LEU A 309 -7.88 -20.36 -13.72
C LEU A 309 -8.54 -19.29 -14.57
N ARG A 310 -7.85 -18.17 -14.79
CA ARG A 310 -8.34 -17.03 -15.56
C ARG A 310 -7.17 -16.32 -16.25
N ALA A 311 -7.35 -16.01 -17.52
CA ALA A 311 -6.33 -15.29 -18.28
C ALA A 311 -6.97 -14.40 -19.36
N GLN A 312 -6.17 -13.49 -19.91
CA GLN A 312 -6.58 -12.57 -20.97
C GLN A 312 -5.52 -12.49 -22.06
N LEU A 313 -5.84 -13.00 -23.25
CA LEU A 313 -5.02 -12.77 -24.44
C LEU A 313 -5.12 -11.33 -24.90
N GLU A 314 -4.05 -10.84 -25.49
CA GLU A 314 -3.97 -9.51 -26.08
C GLU A 314 -5.13 -9.26 -27.05
N GLY A 315 -5.79 -8.09 -26.89
CA GLY A 315 -6.95 -7.71 -27.69
C GLY A 315 -8.24 -8.52 -27.45
N ARG A 316 -8.27 -9.44 -26.48
CA ARG A 316 -9.43 -10.26 -26.12
C ARG A 316 -9.99 -9.91 -24.75
N LYS A 317 -11.19 -10.39 -24.42
CA LYS A 317 -11.73 -10.34 -23.06
C LYS A 317 -11.04 -11.39 -22.16
N ALA A 318 -11.12 -11.17 -20.86
CA ALA A 318 -10.68 -12.17 -19.89
C ALA A 318 -11.58 -13.42 -19.97
N LEU A 319 -10.97 -14.59 -19.95
CA LEU A 319 -11.62 -15.91 -20.07
C LEU A 319 -11.29 -16.76 -18.85
N GLY A 320 -12.26 -17.55 -18.40
CA GLY A 320 -12.05 -18.59 -17.42
C GLY A 320 -11.43 -19.85 -18.04
N ALA A 321 -11.02 -20.80 -17.19
CA ALA A 321 -10.33 -22.03 -17.61
C ALA A 321 -11.09 -22.81 -18.70
N ALA A 322 -12.39 -23.04 -18.51
CA ALA A 322 -13.20 -23.77 -19.49
C ALA A 322 -13.26 -23.10 -20.88
N GLU A 323 -13.33 -21.77 -20.92
CA GLU A 323 -13.35 -20.99 -22.17
C GLU A 323 -11.96 -20.98 -22.84
N LEU A 324 -10.87 -20.89 -22.05
CA LEU A 324 -9.48 -20.96 -22.54
C LEU A 324 -9.22 -22.30 -23.23
N VAL A 325 -9.72 -23.39 -22.65
CA VAL A 325 -9.58 -24.76 -23.18
C VAL A 325 -10.45 -24.96 -24.42
N ALA A 326 -11.74 -24.60 -24.36
CA ALA A 326 -12.66 -24.73 -25.49
C ALA A 326 -12.19 -23.96 -26.73
N GLY A 327 -11.65 -22.76 -26.51
CA GLY A 327 -11.09 -21.90 -27.56
C GLY A 327 -9.70 -22.32 -28.05
N ARG A 328 -9.12 -23.38 -27.50
CA ARG A 328 -7.74 -23.85 -27.77
C ARG A 328 -6.69 -22.72 -27.66
N ALA A 329 -6.98 -21.71 -26.84
CA ALA A 329 -6.09 -20.57 -26.63
C ALA A 329 -4.77 -20.97 -25.96
N LEU A 330 -4.86 -21.97 -25.07
CA LEU A 330 -3.72 -22.61 -24.41
C LEU A 330 -3.89 -24.13 -24.59
N ARG A 331 -2.87 -24.80 -25.09
CA ARG A 331 -2.92 -26.24 -25.41
C ARG A 331 -1.70 -26.98 -24.87
N PRO A 332 -1.81 -28.26 -24.51
CA PRO A 332 -0.67 -29.06 -24.07
C PRO A 332 0.48 -29.00 -25.08
N GLY A 333 1.71 -28.91 -24.57
CA GLY A 333 2.95 -28.74 -25.32
C GLY A 333 3.31 -27.31 -25.69
N MET A 334 2.41 -26.31 -25.52
CA MET A 334 2.75 -24.89 -25.68
C MET A 334 3.70 -24.46 -24.57
N VAL A 335 4.69 -23.63 -24.92
CA VAL A 335 5.62 -23.02 -23.94
C VAL A 335 5.25 -21.55 -23.77
N LEU A 336 4.95 -21.14 -22.55
CA LEU A 336 4.66 -19.77 -22.17
C LEU A 336 5.95 -19.04 -21.81
N GLY A 337 6.06 -17.77 -22.18
CA GLY A 337 7.24 -16.95 -21.85
C GLY A 337 8.36 -17.00 -22.88
N SER A 338 8.16 -17.76 -23.95
CA SER A 338 9.06 -17.81 -25.11
C SER A 338 8.86 -16.60 -26.03
#